data_d60478d8f98e8e2b54ecf21a94fecf00
#
_entry.id   d60478d8f98e8e2b54ecf21a94fecf00
#
_cell.length_a   1.000
_cell.length_b   1.000
_cell.length_c   1.000
_cell.angle_alpha   90.00
_cell.angle_beta   90.00
_cell.angle_gamma   90.00
#
_symmetry.space_group_name_H-M   'P 1'
#
loop_
_entity.id
_entity.type
_entity.pdbx_description
1 polymer ?
#
loop_
_entity_poly.entity_id
_entity_poly.type
_entity_poly.pdbx_seq_one_letter_code
_entity_poly.pdbx_strand_id
1 'polypeptide(L)'
;MTMKKLACVLALTSAFASFDAAAWGRDGHKAIGAIADKLLKGTRAQKEIALLLKPGESLELVANWADCVKGSFCGEQTPEMIEYVNANPQHDKYHYTNVPFQHDHYDDHGVGRTGVDIVQTLRYCIAVLQGKTDPELNPHKFTKRQALILLAHFAGDIHQPLHVGAAYVGKDGRFVAPRTQEEVNEIAIFDTRGSNNLLLDDVRLAELAARAIPAGEQAGVKEGVPKSLTRPFHSYWDSTTVDYAFRRLQTKTPEQFADKVISGKAQLPLIEGDPITVPYAWANHSLFVAKEAFKDVIPGKLTPQTSKKGETYYTFALEVPANYPVPSSEIAKQQLIRGGYNLAALLQAIYPEKG
;
A
#
# COMPACT_ATOMS: atom_id res chain seq x y z
N MET A 1 -33.10 32.72 47.82
CA MET A 1 -32.34 32.98 46.58
C MET A 1 -31.26 31.92 46.46
N THR A 2 -31.53 30.87 45.72
CA THR A 2 -30.62 29.72 45.55
C THR A 2 -30.09 29.70 44.14
N MET A 3 -28.82 30.06 43.96
CA MET A 3 -28.13 30.02 42.67
C MET A 3 -27.82 28.56 42.27
N LYS A 4 -28.48 28.08 41.21
CA LYS A 4 -28.11 26.82 40.55
C LYS A 4 -26.85 27.04 39.72
N LYS A 5 -25.77 26.36 40.08
CA LYS A 5 -24.55 26.28 39.27
C LYS A 5 -24.79 25.36 38.10
N LEU A 6 -24.79 25.89 36.90
CA LEU A 6 -24.87 25.15 35.64
C LEU A 6 -23.44 24.66 35.34
N ALA A 7 -23.20 23.35 35.46
CA ALA A 7 -21.94 22.74 35.04
C ALA A 7 -22.01 22.45 33.52
N CYS A 8 -21.29 23.24 32.73
CA CYS A 8 -21.05 22.92 31.33
C CYS A 8 -20.06 21.75 31.24
N VAL A 9 -20.55 20.59 30.86
CA VAL A 9 -19.72 19.47 30.44
C VAL A 9 -19.31 19.74 29.00
N LEU A 10 -18.05 20.17 28.80
CA LEU A 10 -17.44 20.20 27.47
C LEU A 10 -17.19 18.74 27.04
N ALA A 11 -18.02 18.22 26.16
CA ALA A 11 -17.73 17.00 25.43
C ALA A 11 -16.64 17.31 24.41
N LEU A 12 -15.42 16.87 24.71
CA LEU A 12 -14.34 16.81 23.72
C LEU A 12 -14.72 15.75 22.66
N THR A 13 -15.31 16.19 21.57
CA THR A 13 -15.45 15.38 20.37
C THR A 13 -14.09 15.29 19.72
N SER A 14 -13.35 14.23 20.01
CA SER A 14 -12.20 13.82 19.25
C SER A 14 -12.65 13.48 17.82
N ALA A 15 -12.44 14.40 16.89
CA ALA A 15 -12.61 14.14 15.48
C ALA A 15 -11.47 13.20 15.07
N PHE A 16 -11.71 11.90 15.11
CA PHE A 16 -10.86 10.95 14.38
C PHE A 16 -11.08 11.22 12.90
N ALA A 17 -10.11 11.90 12.27
CA ALA A 17 -9.97 11.85 10.84
C ALA A 17 -9.84 10.37 10.47
N SER A 18 -10.74 9.85 9.65
CA SER A 18 -10.53 8.60 8.93
C SER A 18 -9.23 8.81 8.15
N PHE A 19 -8.15 8.23 8.62
CA PHE A 19 -6.96 8.07 7.81
C PHE A 19 -7.35 7.01 6.77
N ASP A 20 -7.70 7.47 5.58
CA ASP A 20 -7.71 6.60 4.42
C ASP A 20 -6.29 6.06 4.32
N ALA A 21 -6.15 4.75 4.48
CA ALA A 21 -4.89 4.07 4.29
C ALA A 21 -4.51 4.24 2.82
N ALA A 22 -3.66 5.22 2.55
CA ALA A 22 -2.96 5.29 1.29
C ALA A 22 -1.87 4.22 1.39
N ALA A 23 -1.83 3.27 0.47
CA ALA A 23 -0.74 2.32 0.25
C ALA A 23 0.62 3.02 0.35
N TRP A 24 1.76 2.40 0.08
CA TRP A 24 3.00 3.18 0.19
C TRP A 24 2.75 4.67 0.04
N GLY A 25 2.79 5.47 1.10
CA GLY A 25 2.36 6.85 1.04
C GLY A 25 2.85 7.59 -0.19
N ARG A 26 2.33 8.74 -0.49
CA ARG A 26 2.57 9.50 -1.72
C ARG A 26 4.02 9.40 -2.26
N ASP A 27 5.02 9.49 -1.38
CA ASP A 27 6.43 9.51 -1.79
C ASP A 27 6.93 8.11 -2.17
N GLY A 28 6.37 7.03 -1.59
CA GLY A 28 6.71 5.67 -1.97
C GLY A 28 6.21 5.30 -3.36
N HIS A 29 4.95 5.63 -3.69
CA HIS A 29 4.43 5.44 -5.05
C HIS A 29 5.22 6.23 -6.08
N LYS A 30 5.53 7.50 -5.77
CA LYS A 30 6.36 8.33 -6.63
C LYS A 30 7.75 7.75 -6.83
N ALA A 31 8.39 7.21 -5.79
CA ALA A 31 9.71 6.60 -5.92
C ALA A 31 9.68 5.38 -6.86
N ILE A 32 8.65 4.55 -6.77
CA ILE A 32 8.44 3.39 -7.65
C ILE A 32 8.27 3.86 -9.11
N GLY A 33 7.40 4.85 -9.34
CA GLY A 33 7.19 5.44 -10.66
C GLY A 33 8.47 6.07 -11.22
N ALA A 34 9.20 6.83 -10.41
CA ALA A 34 10.46 7.47 -10.80
C ALA A 34 11.56 6.47 -11.19
N ILE A 35 11.67 5.36 -10.45
CA ILE A 35 12.59 4.26 -10.81
C ILE A 35 12.20 3.70 -12.18
N ALA A 36 10.91 3.40 -12.39
CA ALA A 36 10.44 2.85 -13.66
C ALA A 36 10.65 3.83 -14.83
N ASP A 37 10.33 5.12 -14.66
CA ASP A 37 10.58 6.14 -15.70
C ASP A 37 12.05 6.18 -16.14
N LYS A 38 12.98 6.12 -15.18
CA LYS A 38 14.42 6.14 -15.47
C LYS A 38 14.89 4.87 -16.16
N LEU A 39 14.41 3.69 -15.74
CA LEU A 39 14.78 2.40 -16.32
C LEU A 39 14.20 2.19 -17.73
N LEU A 40 13.07 2.81 -18.04
CA LEU A 40 12.44 2.73 -19.34
C LEU A 40 13.00 3.73 -20.37
N LYS A 41 13.89 4.63 -19.95
CA LYS A 41 14.42 5.68 -20.83
C LYS A 41 15.03 5.12 -22.11
N GLY A 42 14.53 5.60 -23.24
CA GLY A 42 14.98 5.20 -24.59
C GLY A 42 14.33 3.91 -25.14
N THR A 43 13.55 3.18 -24.35
CA THR A 43 12.91 1.94 -24.76
C THR A 43 11.64 2.19 -25.58
N ARG A 44 11.16 1.14 -26.26
CA ARG A 44 9.84 1.15 -26.89
C ARG A 44 8.73 1.34 -25.87
N ALA A 45 8.83 0.69 -24.71
CA ALA A 45 7.85 0.82 -23.63
C ALA A 45 7.66 2.28 -23.23
N GLN A 46 8.73 3.07 -23.09
CA GLN A 46 8.61 4.52 -22.82
C GLN A 46 7.78 5.24 -23.89
N LYS A 47 7.99 4.94 -25.18
CA LYS A 47 7.26 5.59 -26.29
C LYS A 47 5.77 5.24 -26.25
N GLU A 48 5.43 3.98 -26.01
CA GLU A 48 4.03 3.53 -25.92
C GLU A 48 3.31 4.14 -24.70
N ILE A 49 3.99 4.23 -23.55
CA ILE A 49 3.49 4.88 -22.34
C ILE A 49 3.24 6.37 -22.57
N ALA A 50 4.16 7.06 -23.24
CA ALA A 50 4.01 8.49 -23.53
C ALA A 50 2.77 8.81 -24.38
N LEU A 51 2.28 7.87 -25.19
CA LEU A 51 1.03 8.03 -25.94
C LEU A 51 -0.23 7.95 -25.06
N LEU A 52 -0.12 7.35 -23.89
CA LEU A 52 -1.22 7.17 -22.94
C LEU A 52 -1.27 8.25 -21.86
N LEU A 53 -0.14 8.92 -21.61
CA LEU A 53 -0.01 9.98 -20.62
C LEU A 53 -0.34 11.35 -21.24
N LYS A 54 -0.82 12.27 -20.41
CA LYS A 54 -1.03 13.67 -20.81
C LYS A 54 0.33 14.41 -20.88
N PRO A 55 0.44 15.49 -21.63
CA PRO A 55 1.66 16.29 -21.64
C PRO A 55 2.10 16.69 -20.22
N GLY A 56 3.37 16.43 -19.92
CA GLY A 56 3.96 16.73 -18.59
C GLY A 56 3.73 15.65 -17.54
N GLU A 57 2.99 14.58 -17.82
CA GLU A 57 2.86 13.42 -16.92
C GLU A 57 4.00 12.42 -17.12
N SER A 58 4.28 11.67 -16.06
CA SER A 58 5.20 10.53 -16.03
C SER A 58 4.64 9.44 -15.11
N LEU A 59 5.23 8.26 -15.08
CA LEU A 59 4.82 7.22 -14.15
C LEU A 59 4.94 7.71 -12.69
N GLU A 60 6.00 8.47 -12.37
CA GLU A 60 6.15 9.10 -11.06
C GLU A 60 4.95 9.98 -10.70
N LEU A 61 4.52 10.84 -11.61
CA LEU A 61 3.50 11.84 -11.34
C LEU A 61 2.10 11.25 -11.25
N VAL A 62 1.81 10.19 -12.02
CA VAL A 62 0.51 9.52 -12.00
C VAL A 62 0.41 8.40 -10.97
N ALA A 63 1.52 7.97 -10.38
CA ALA A 63 1.54 6.84 -9.44
C ALA A 63 0.61 7.00 -8.23
N ASN A 64 0.23 8.23 -7.87
CA ASN A 64 -0.68 8.50 -6.75
C ASN A 64 -2.15 8.64 -7.14
N TRP A 65 -2.46 8.57 -8.43
CA TRP A 65 -3.78 8.90 -8.94
C TRP A 65 -4.89 8.01 -8.32
N ALA A 66 -4.64 6.71 -8.18
CA ALA A 66 -5.64 5.77 -7.64
C ALA A 66 -6.00 6.03 -6.17
N ASP A 67 -5.09 6.63 -5.40
CA ASP A 67 -5.42 7.11 -4.06
C ASP A 67 -6.16 8.45 -4.12
N CYS A 68 -5.73 9.35 -4.99
CA CYS A 68 -6.33 10.68 -5.10
C CYS A 68 -7.82 10.64 -5.47
N VAL A 69 -8.29 9.59 -6.15
CA VAL A 69 -9.72 9.43 -6.47
C VAL A 69 -10.58 9.06 -5.25
N LYS A 70 -10.00 8.61 -4.13
CA LYS A 70 -10.72 8.25 -2.91
C LYS A 70 -11.26 9.45 -2.13
N GLY A 71 -10.80 10.67 -2.44
CA GLY A 71 -11.21 11.86 -1.72
C GLY A 71 -10.53 13.14 -2.20
N SER A 72 -10.65 14.20 -1.44
CA SER A 72 -10.12 15.54 -1.78
C SER A 72 -8.73 15.84 -1.21
N PHE A 73 -8.04 14.87 -0.63
CA PHE A 73 -6.73 15.09 0.02
C PHE A 73 -5.58 15.39 -0.96
N CYS A 74 -5.77 15.09 -2.25
CA CYS A 74 -4.85 15.53 -3.32
C CYS A 74 -5.28 16.85 -3.99
N GLY A 75 -6.36 17.46 -3.56
CA GLY A 75 -6.99 18.63 -4.18
C GLY A 75 -8.37 18.30 -4.73
N GLU A 76 -8.91 19.16 -5.60
CA GLU A 76 -10.20 18.95 -6.24
C GLU A 76 -10.13 17.76 -7.21
N GLN A 77 -11.19 16.94 -7.20
CA GLN A 77 -11.31 15.82 -8.13
C GLN A 77 -11.58 16.32 -9.55
N THR A 78 -10.82 15.80 -10.50
CA THR A 78 -11.02 16.09 -11.92
C THR A 78 -12.24 15.36 -12.47
N PRO A 79 -12.83 15.80 -13.60
CA PRO A 79 -13.91 15.07 -14.26
C PRO A 79 -13.55 13.59 -14.54
N GLU A 80 -12.30 13.31 -14.95
CA GLU A 80 -11.79 11.94 -15.16
C GLU A 80 -11.85 11.08 -13.88
N MET A 81 -11.51 11.67 -12.73
CA MET A 81 -11.59 10.98 -11.42
C MET A 81 -13.03 10.69 -11.03
N ILE A 82 -13.92 11.68 -11.19
CA ILE A 82 -15.36 11.53 -10.86
C ILE A 82 -16.00 10.45 -11.74
N GLU A 83 -15.72 10.46 -13.04
CA GLU A 83 -16.21 9.44 -13.97
C GLU A 83 -15.73 8.04 -13.58
N TYR A 84 -14.43 7.91 -13.27
CA TYR A 84 -13.84 6.65 -12.81
C TYR A 84 -14.50 6.12 -11.54
N VAL A 85 -14.68 6.95 -10.52
CA VAL A 85 -15.31 6.55 -9.24
C VAL A 85 -16.75 6.11 -9.46
N ASN A 86 -17.52 6.84 -10.28
CA ASN A 86 -18.90 6.48 -10.60
C ASN A 86 -19.01 5.15 -11.35
N ALA A 87 -18.06 4.88 -12.26
CA ALA A 87 -18.01 3.62 -12.99
C ALA A 87 -17.48 2.45 -12.14
N ASN A 88 -16.73 2.74 -11.08
CA ASN A 88 -16.03 1.75 -10.25
C ASN A 88 -16.34 1.94 -8.76
N PRO A 89 -17.57 1.65 -8.29
CA PRO A 89 -17.99 1.92 -6.90
C PRO A 89 -17.25 1.09 -5.85
N GLN A 90 -16.46 0.10 -6.25
CA GLN A 90 -15.63 -0.73 -5.37
C GLN A 90 -14.12 -0.46 -5.54
N HIS A 91 -13.75 0.68 -6.17
CA HIS A 91 -12.36 1.00 -6.50
C HIS A 91 -11.41 1.02 -5.28
N ASP A 92 -11.93 1.26 -4.09
CA ASP A 92 -11.19 1.16 -2.82
C ASP A 92 -10.69 -0.25 -2.51
N LYS A 93 -11.38 -1.30 -3.00
CA LYS A 93 -10.97 -2.70 -2.83
C LYS A 93 -9.88 -3.16 -3.81
N TYR A 94 -9.62 -2.36 -4.85
CA TYR A 94 -8.62 -2.71 -5.88
C TYR A 94 -7.17 -2.63 -5.37
N HIS A 95 -6.95 -1.99 -4.22
CA HIS A 95 -5.64 -1.69 -3.66
C HIS A 95 -5.01 -2.83 -2.87
N TYR A 96 -5.78 -3.85 -2.47
CA TYR A 96 -5.32 -4.87 -1.55
C TYR A 96 -6.02 -6.22 -1.76
N THR A 97 -5.45 -7.24 -1.17
CA THR A 97 -6.11 -8.50 -0.79
C THR A 97 -5.76 -8.79 0.66
N ASN A 98 -6.59 -9.59 1.36
CA ASN A 98 -6.41 -9.86 2.79
C ASN A 98 -6.07 -11.33 3.05
N VAL A 99 -5.13 -11.90 2.29
CA VAL A 99 -4.67 -13.28 2.50
C VAL A 99 -4.02 -13.39 3.87
N PRO A 100 -4.35 -14.40 4.70
CA PRO A 100 -3.67 -14.59 5.98
C PRO A 100 -2.15 -14.62 5.78
N PHE A 101 -1.39 -13.76 6.48
CA PHE A 101 0.05 -13.59 6.23
C PHE A 101 0.88 -14.87 6.45
N GLN A 102 0.31 -15.86 7.13
CA GLN A 102 0.94 -17.18 7.35
C GLN A 102 0.93 -18.06 6.10
N HIS A 103 0.08 -17.75 5.10
CA HIS A 103 0.03 -18.52 3.85
C HIS A 103 1.28 -18.27 3.00
N ASP A 104 1.61 -19.24 2.14
CA ASP A 104 2.75 -19.14 1.21
C ASP A 104 2.34 -18.63 -0.16
N HIS A 105 1.06 -18.78 -0.52
CA HIS A 105 0.55 -18.50 -1.86
C HIS A 105 -0.79 -17.78 -1.81
N TYR A 106 -0.98 -16.88 -2.77
CA TYR A 106 -2.29 -16.36 -3.11
C TYR A 106 -3.09 -17.45 -3.84
N ASP A 107 -4.32 -17.64 -3.40
CA ASP A 107 -5.27 -18.59 -4.00
C ASP A 107 -6.52 -17.83 -4.46
N ASP A 108 -6.96 -18.05 -5.70
CA ASP A 108 -8.14 -17.42 -6.29
C ASP A 108 -9.45 -17.72 -5.52
N HIS A 109 -9.44 -18.69 -4.63
CA HIS A 109 -10.58 -19.09 -3.78
C HIS A 109 -10.28 -18.99 -2.28
N GLY A 110 -9.11 -18.46 -1.93
CA GLY A 110 -8.64 -18.36 -0.54
C GLY A 110 -9.35 -17.31 0.30
N VAL A 111 -9.10 -17.35 1.60
CA VAL A 111 -9.59 -16.36 2.57
C VAL A 111 -9.05 -14.99 2.26
N GLY A 112 -9.88 -13.97 2.43
CA GLY A 112 -9.53 -12.56 2.26
C GLY A 112 -9.41 -12.10 0.82
N ARG A 113 -9.59 -13.00 -0.14
CA ARG A 113 -9.60 -12.74 -1.57
C ARG A 113 -10.95 -12.20 -2.03
N THR A 114 -10.95 -11.33 -3.02
CA THR A 114 -12.16 -10.90 -3.74
C THR A 114 -11.94 -10.93 -5.25
N GLY A 115 -13.01 -10.97 -6.04
CA GLY A 115 -12.92 -10.93 -7.50
C GLY A 115 -12.39 -9.61 -8.08
N VAL A 116 -12.23 -8.61 -7.24
CA VAL A 116 -11.78 -7.26 -7.60
C VAL A 116 -10.58 -6.80 -6.78
N ASP A 117 -9.89 -7.72 -6.11
CA ASP A 117 -8.71 -7.38 -5.32
C ASP A 117 -7.52 -6.98 -6.22
N ILE A 118 -6.43 -6.59 -5.58
CA ILE A 118 -5.25 -6.06 -6.26
C ILE A 118 -4.67 -7.01 -7.31
N VAL A 119 -4.69 -8.34 -7.05
CA VAL A 119 -4.14 -9.33 -7.98
C VAL A 119 -4.99 -9.37 -9.25
N GLN A 120 -6.32 -9.45 -9.10
CA GLN A 120 -7.24 -9.47 -10.23
C GLN A 120 -7.22 -8.14 -10.99
N THR A 121 -7.23 -7.01 -10.27
CA THR A 121 -7.22 -5.69 -10.91
C THR A 121 -5.93 -5.45 -11.70
N LEU A 122 -4.77 -5.85 -11.19
CA LEU A 122 -3.51 -5.81 -11.95
C LEU A 122 -3.59 -6.65 -13.23
N ARG A 123 -4.17 -7.86 -13.17
CA ARG A 123 -4.38 -8.72 -14.34
C ARG A 123 -5.25 -8.03 -15.40
N TYR A 124 -6.33 -7.37 -14.97
CA TYR A 124 -7.18 -6.59 -15.89
C TYR A 124 -6.43 -5.43 -16.54
N CYS A 125 -5.66 -4.67 -15.76
CA CYS A 125 -4.83 -3.59 -16.30
C CYS A 125 -3.83 -4.12 -17.36
N ILE A 126 -3.14 -5.22 -17.06
CA ILE A 126 -2.20 -5.84 -17.99
C ILE A 126 -2.90 -6.29 -19.28
N ALA A 127 -4.04 -6.97 -19.18
CA ALA A 127 -4.81 -7.42 -20.33
C ALA A 127 -5.22 -6.26 -21.26
N VAL A 128 -5.68 -5.16 -20.65
CA VAL A 128 -6.08 -3.94 -21.40
C VAL A 128 -4.87 -3.33 -22.13
N LEU A 129 -3.71 -3.26 -21.47
CA LEU A 129 -2.49 -2.72 -22.07
C LEU A 129 -1.95 -3.63 -23.18
N GLN A 130 -2.07 -4.95 -23.04
CA GLN A 130 -1.76 -5.92 -24.09
C GLN A 130 -2.75 -5.86 -25.26
N GLY A 131 -3.87 -5.14 -25.14
CA GLY A 131 -4.90 -5.06 -26.17
C GLY A 131 -5.77 -6.33 -26.28
N LYS A 132 -5.86 -7.14 -25.21
CA LYS A 132 -6.79 -8.28 -25.15
C LYS A 132 -8.23 -7.78 -25.20
N THR A 133 -9.07 -8.46 -25.98
CA THR A 133 -10.46 -8.03 -26.28
C THR A 133 -11.52 -8.82 -25.54
N ASP A 134 -11.12 -9.83 -24.76
CA ASP A 134 -12.03 -10.63 -23.95
C ASP A 134 -12.68 -9.74 -22.86
N PRO A 135 -14.03 -9.61 -22.83
CA PRO A 135 -14.72 -8.79 -21.84
C PRO A 135 -14.47 -9.24 -20.38
N GLU A 136 -14.20 -10.52 -20.15
CA GLU A 136 -13.89 -11.05 -18.81
C GLU A 136 -12.54 -10.55 -18.28
N LEU A 137 -11.64 -10.14 -19.18
CA LEU A 137 -10.35 -9.56 -18.86
C LEU A 137 -10.39 -8.04 -18.68
N ASN A 138 -11.56 -7.41 -18.86
CA ASN A 138 -11.79 -6.00 -18.53
C ASN A 138 -13.22 -5.75 -18.05
N PRO A 139 -13.66 -6.38 -16.97
CA PRO A 139 -15.02 -6.24 -16.43
C PRO A 139 -15.33 -4.79 -16.00
N HIS A 140 -14.30 -4.04 -15.66
CA HIS A 140 -14.38 -2.64 -15.21
C HIS A 140 -14.36 -1.63 -16.36
N LYS A 141 -14.19 -2.09 -17.61
CA LYS A 141 -14.12 -1.23 -18.81
C LYS A 141 -13.04 -0.15 -18.73
N PHE A 142 -11.89 -0.47 -18.11
CA PHE A 142 -10.76 0.45 -18.07
C PHE A 142 -10.31 0.86 -19.47
N THR A 143 -10.10 2.14 -19.67
CA THR A 143 -9.36 2.64 -20.83
C THR A 143 -7.88 2.27 -20.70
N LYS A 144 -7.12 2.26 -21.81
CA LYS A 144 -5.67 2.01 -21.75
C LYS A 144 -4.95 3.00 -20.83
N ARG A 145 -5.38 4.27 -20.82
CA ARG A 145 -4.83 5.27 -19.91
C ARG A 145 -5.12 4.92 -18.44
N GLN A 146 -6.38 4.62 -18.11
CA GLN A 146 -6.74 4.19 -16.76
C GLN A 146 -5.96 2.95 -16.35
N ALA A 147 -5.87 1.94 -17.21
CA ALA A 147 -5.11 0.73 -16.94
C ALA A 147 -3.63 1.02 -16.66
N LEU A 148 -3.00 1.97 -17.38
CA LEU A 148 -1.60 2.36 -17.14
C LEU A 148 -1.42 3.05 -15.78
N ILE A 149 -2.24 4.05 -15.45
CA ILE A 149 -2.10 4.79 -14.20
C ILE A 149 -2.46 3.94 -12.98
N LEU A 150 -3.43 3.04 -13.10
CA LEU A 150 -3.76 2.05 -12.08
C LEU A 150 -2.62 1.03 -11.91
N LEU A 151 -2.04 0.53 -13.02
CA LEU A 151 -0.89 -0.35 -12.97
C LEU A 151 0.31 0.29 -12.27
N ALA A 152 0.61 1.57 -12.57
CA ALA A 152 1.70 2.29 -11.94
C ALA A 152 1.52 2.41 -10.41
N HIS A 153 0.28 2.57 -9.95
CA HIS A 153 -0.07 2.62 -8.54
C HIS A 153 -0.03 1.23 -7.88
N PHE A 154 -0.79 0.28 -8.43
CA PHE A 154 -0.95 -1.05 -7.82
C PHE A 154 0.32 -1.90 -7.88
N ALA A 155 1.25 -1.61 -8.80
CA ALA A 155 2.59 -2.17 -8.73
C ALA A 155 3.32 -1.73 -7.45
N GLY A 156 3.02 -0.55 -6.92
CA GLY A 156 3.46 -0.14 -5.60
C GLY A 156 2.77 -0.91 -4.49
N ASP A 157 1.44 -0.90 -4.48
CA ASP A 157 0.61 -1.51 -3.45
C ASP A 157 0.93 -2.98 -3.24
N ILE A 158 1.03 -3.76 -4.32
CA ILE A 158 1.30 -5.20 -4.22
C ILE A 158 2.68 -5.52 -3.63
N HIS A 159 3.62 -4.56 -3.63
CA HIS A 159 4.92 -4.70 -2.99
C HIS A 159 4.94 -4.19 -1.55
N GLN A 160 3.86 -3.57 -1.06
CA GLN A 160 3.66 -3.28 0.37
C GLN A 160 3.12 -4.55 1.04
N PRO A 161 3.86 -5.17 1.98
CA PRO A 161 3.52 -6.51 2.47
C PRO A 161 2.12 -6.60 3.09
N LEU A 162 1.61 -5.54 3.73
CA LEU A 162 0.29 -5.55 4.37
C LEU A 162 -0.87 -5.33 3.39
N HIS A 163 -0.59 -4.97 2.12
CA HIS A 163 -1.59 -4.94 1.05
C HIS A 163 -1.91 -6.33 0.48
N VAL A 164 -1.11 -7.33 0.85
CA VAL A 164 -1.32 -8.72 0.43
C VAL A 164 -1.51 -9.64 1.62
N GLY A 165 -0.59 -9.56 2.61
CA GLY A 165 -0.62 -10.37 3.80
C GLY A 165 -1.34 -9.66 4.96
N ALA A 166 -2.54 -10.13 5.30
CA ALA A 166 -3.34 -9.60 6.40
C ALA A 166 -3.18 -10.43 7.67
N ALA A 167 -3.27 -9.78 8.82
CA ALA A 167 -3.36 -10.46 10.10
C ALA A 167 -4.82 -10.70 10.49
N TYR A 168 -5.08 -11.87 11.03
CA TYR A 168 -6.31 -12.23 11.72
C TYR A 168 -5.97 -12.59 13.16
N VAL A 169 -6.79 -12.18 14.11
CA VAL A 169 -6.55 -12.42 15.54
C VAL A 169 -7.63 -13.34 16.09
N GLY A 170 -7.20 -14.41 16.71
CA GLY A 170 -8.08 -15.35 17.39
C GLY A 170 -8.59 -14.79 18.72
N LYS A 171 -9.63 -15.40 19.26
CA LYS A 171 -10.21 -15.09 20.58
C LYS A 171 -9.19 -15.15 21.71
N ASP A 172 -8.12 -15.92 21.55
CA ASP A 172 -7.02 -16.07 22.51
C ASP A 172 -5.97 -14.95 22.42
N GLY A 173 -6.19 -13.96 21.54
CA GLY A 173 -5.28 -12.84 21.34
C GLY A 173 -4.02 -13.21 20.54
N ARG A 174 -4.05 -14.26 19.73
CA ARG A 174 -2.94 -14.69 18.88
C ARG A 174 -3.26 -14.51 17.40
N PHE A 175 -2.25 -14.32 16.60
CA PHE A 175 -2.41 -14.38 15.15
C PHE A 175 -2.79 -15.80 14.72
N VAL A 176 -3.81 -15.90 13.89
CA VAL A 176 -4.34 -17.16 13.34
C VAL A 176 -4.46 -17.06 11.82
N ALA A 177 -4.45 -18.22 11.16
CA ALA A 177 -4.78 -18.34 9.75
C ALA A 177 -6.16 -19.00 9.62
N PRO A 178 -7.23 -18.25 9.36
CA PRO A 178 -8.54 -18.82 9.11
C PRO A 178 -8.49 -19.70 7.86
N ARG A 179 -9.23 -20.81 7.88
CA ARG A 179 -9.31 -21.78 6.76
C ARG A 179 -10.39 -21.40 5.76
N THR A 180 -11.45 -20.78 6.25
CA THR A 180 -12.57 -20.31 5.43
C THR A 180 -12.95 -18.89 5.82
N GLN A 181 -13.64 -18.19 4.91
CA GLN A 181 -14.10 -16.81 5.17
C GLN A 181 -15.14 -16.76 6.28
N GLU A 182 -15.94 -17.83 6.47
CA GLU A 182 -16.99 -17.90 7.50
C GLU A 182 -16.41 -18.00 8.92
N GLU A 183 -15.17 -18.45 9.06
CA GLU A 183 -14.48 -18.45 10.36
C GLU A 183 -14.18 -17.02 10.85
N VAL A 184 -14.08 -16.05 9.92
CA VAL A 184 -13.86 -14.63 10.23
C VAL A 184 -15.21 -13.99 10.55
N ASN A 185 -15.57 -13.94 11.82
CA ASN A 185 -16.93 -13.60 12.26
C ASN A 185 -16.99 -12.58 13.43
N GLU A 186 -15.87 -11.94 13.77
CA GLU A 186 -15.75 -10.94 14.84
C GLU A 186 -16.13 -11.49 16.25
N ILE A 187 -16.16 -12.82 16.42
CA ILE A 187 -16.43 -13.52 17.68
C ILE A 187 -15.29 -14.48 18.03
N ALA A 188 -14.91 -15.31 17.08
CA ALA A 188 -13.85 -16.29 17.23
C ALA A 188 -12.55 -15.86 16.56
N ILE A 189 -12.66 -15.27 15.36
CA ILE A 189 -11.56 -14.69 14.59
C ILE A 189 -11.95 -13.31 14.12
N PHE A 190 -11.10 -12.35 14.42
CA PHE A 190 -11.28 -10.94 14.13
C PHE A 190 -10.45 -10.54 12.90
N ASP A 191 -11.10 -9.86 11.94
CA ASP A 191 -10.43 -9.21 10.83
C ASP A 191 -9.78 -7.91 11.30
N THR A 192 -8.49 -7.77 11.06
CA THR A 192 -7.75 -6.55 11.40
C THR A 192 -7.84 -5.48 10.30
N ARG A 193 -8.64 -5.69 9.26
CA ARG A 193 -8.83 -4.78 8.11
C ARG A 193 -7.49 -4.39 7.48
N GLY A 194 -6.75 -5.39 7.03
CA GLY A 194 -5.41 -5.19 6.48
C GLY A 194 -4.45 -4.54 7.48
N SER A 195 -4.59 -4.86 8.79
CA SER A 195 -3.78 -4.32 9.90
C SER A 195 -4.07 -2.85 10.28
N ASN A 196 -5.16 -2.26 9.78
CA ASN A 196 -5.59 -0.93 10.22
C ASN A 196 -6.10 -0.93 11.67
N ASN A 197 -6.59 -2.06 12.15
CA ASN A 197 -7.07 -2.23 13.53
C ASN A 197 -5.95 -2.68 14.50
N LEU A 198 -4.73 -2.82 14.04
CA LEU A 198 -3.54 -3.06 14.85
C LEU A 198 -2.86 -1.72 15.15
N LEU A 199 -2.70 -1.36 16.41
CA LEU A 199 -2.28 -0.02 16.82
C LEU A 199 -0.90 -0.04 17.45
N LEU A 200 0.02 0.81 16.99
CA LEU A 200 1.38 0.99 17.47
C LEU A 200 1.52 2.23 18.35
N ASP A 201 2.45 2.19 19.29
CA ASP A 201 3.05 3.38 19.90
C ASP A 201 4.15 3.92 18.99
N ASP A 202 3.77 4.83 18.07
CA ASP A 202 4.68 5.38 17.08
C ASP A 202 5.67 6.41 17.66
N VAL A 203 5.38 7.03 18.79
CA VAL A 203 6.32 7.93 19.50
C VAL A 203 7.53 7.14 19.96
N ARG A 204 7.31 6.01 20.62
CA ARG A 204 8.39 5.11 21.07
C ARG A 204 9.21 4.60 19.89
N LEU A 205 8.56 4.21 18.79
CA LEU A 205 9.25 3.72 17.60
C LEU A 205 10.07 4.81 16.91
N ALA A 206 9.58 6.06 16.88
CA ALA A 206 10.32 7.20 16.35
C ALA A 206 11.60 7.49 17.14
N GLU A 207 11.54 7.41 18.49
CA GLU A 207 12.72 7.57 19.34
C GLU A 207 13.77 6.47 19.07
N LEU A 208 13.32 5.22 18.92
CA LEU A 208 14.20 4.10 18.59
C LEU A 208 14.82 4.25 17.20
N ALA A 209 14.03 4.66 16.22
CA ALA A 209 14.50 4.91 14.86
C ALA A 209 15.54 6.03 14.79
N ALA A 210 15.35 7.10 15.53
CA ALA A 210 16.29 8.22 15.59
C ALA A 210 17.71 7.80 16.05
N ARG A 211 17.80 6.75 16.86
CA ARG A 211 19.07 6.20 17.36
C ARG A 211 19.70 5.16 16.42
N ALA A 212 18.87 4.40 15.72
CA ALA A 212 19.30 3.20 14.99
C ALA A 212 19.43 3.40 13.47
N ILE A 213 18.68 4.34 12.89
CA ILE A 213 18.72 4.61 11.46
C ILE A 213 19.53 5.91 11.26
N PRO A 214 20.67 5.86 10.57
CA PRO A 214 21.47 7.05 10.35
C PRO A 214 20.60 8.16 9.75
N ALA A 215 20.48 9.27 10.45
CA ALA A 215 19.99 10.49 9.85
C ALA A 215 21.08 10.93 8.87
N GLY A 216 20.86 10.76 7.56
CA GLY A 216 21.53 11.63 6.60
C GLY A 216 21.25 13.05 7.03
N GLU A 217 22.14 14.01 6.72
CA GLU A 217 22.02 15.41 7.11
C GLU A 217 20.55 15.85 7.04
N GLN A 218 19.97 16.01 8.20
CA GLN A 218 18.59 16.35 8.49
C GLN A 218 17.65 16.31 7.26
N ALA A 219 17.28 15.11 6.81
CA ALA A 219 16.00 14.96 6.15
C ALA A 219 15.01 15.45 7.21
N GLY A 220 14.44 16.62 7.01
CA GLY A 220 13.63 17.26 8.03
C GLY A 220 12.65 16.25 8.54
N VAL A 221 12.66 15.99 9.84
CA VAL A 221 11.50 15.43 10.53
C VAL A 221 10.39 16.38 10.09
N LYS A 222 9.46 15.90 9.25
CA LYS A 222 8.28 16.70 8.92
C LYS A 222 7.70 17.07 10.28
N GLU A 223 7.73 18.37 10.62
CA GLU A 223 7.04 18.88 11.79
C GLU A 223 5.57 18.45 11.64
N GLY A 224 5.18 17.46 12.39
CA GLY A 224 3.88 16.84 12.27
C GLY A 224 3.94 15.35 12.60
N VAL A 225 4.83 14.94 13.53
CA VAL A 225 4.66 13.64 14.20
C VAL A 225 3.20 13.57 14.66
N PRO A 226 2.42 12.55 14.24
CA PRO A 226 1.04 12.46 14.63
C PRO A 226 0.93 12.57 16.15
N LYS A 227 0.05 13.43 16.63
CA LYS A 227 -0.20 13.62 18.07
C LYS A 227 -0.95 12.43 18.69
N SER A 228 -1.19 11.34 17.96
CA SER A 228 -1.80 10.15 18.48
C SER A 228 -0.74 9.19 18.99
N LEU A 229 -0.88 8.77 20.23
CA LEU A 229 -0.03 7.74 20.87
C LEU A 229 -0.22 6.34 20.25
N THR A 230 -1.14 6.20 19.29
CA THR A 230 -1.48 4.92 18.65
C THR A 230 -1.69 5.12 17.16
N ARG A 231 -0.81 4.54 16.36
CA ARG A 231 -0.89 4.61 14.90
C ARG A 231 -1.29 3.25 14.33
N PRO A 232 -2.17 3.19 13.32
CA PRO A 232 -2.42 1.94 12.61
C PRO A 232 -1.11 1.34 12.07
N PHE A 233 -0.92 0.05 12.26
CA PHE A 233 0.26 -0.67 11.78
C PHE A 233 0.37 -0.58 10.25
N HIS A 234 -0.76 -0.62 9.56
CA HIS A 234 -0.83 -0.36 8.14
C HIS A 234 -0.21 1.00 7.78
N SER A 235 -0.67 2.09 8.42
CA SER A 235 -0.14 3.44 8.16
C SER A 235 1.34 3.61 8.54
N TYR A 236 1.84 2.86 9.52
CA TYR A 236 3.27 2.80 9.81
C TYR A 236 4.06 2.27 8.61
N TRP A 237 3.58 1.20 7.98
CA TRP A 237 4.19 0.64 6.78
C TRP A 237 4.06 1.57 5.58
N ASP A 238 2.92 2.20 5.38
CA ASP A 238 2.68 3.09 4.25
C ASP A 238 3.53 4.36 4.25
N SER A 239 3.83 4.89 5.42
CA SER A 239 4.46 6.21 5.52
C SER A 239 5.77 6.18 6.29
N THR A 240 5.77 5.69 7.54
CA THR A 240 6.93 5.78 8.42
C THR A 240 8.11 4.97 7.91
N THR A 241 7.85 3.75 7.41
CA THR A 241 8.93 2.92 6.86
C THR A 241 9.47 3.48 5.54
N VAL A 242 8.66 4.18 4.76
CA VAL A 242 9.10 4.89 3.55
C VAL A 242 10.08 6.01 3.89
N ASP A 243 9.73 6.85 4.88
CA ASP A 243 10.63 7.90 5.36
C ASP A 243 11.97 7.32 5.85
N TYR A 244 11.92 6.18 6.53
CA TYR A 244 13.11 5.49 7.00
C TYR A 244 13.92 4.86 5.85
N ALA A 245 13.25 4.33 4.84
CA ALA A 245 13.91 3.81 3.62
C ALA A 245 14.67 4.92 2.89
N PHE A 246 14.07 6.11 2.77
CA PHE A 246 14.72 7.28 2.18
C PHE A 246 15.95 7.72 2.99
N ARG A 247 15.84 7.76 4.32
CA ARG A 247 16.98 8.06 5.20
C ARG A 247 18.13 7.07 5.04
N ARG A 248 17.84 5.78 4.87
CA ARG A 248 18.87 4.75 4.64
C ARG A 248 19.70 5.00 3.37
N LEU A 249 19.09 5.57 2.35
CA LEU A 249 19.78 5.97 1.11
C LEU A 249 20.27 7.42 1.13
N GLN A 250 20.10 8.15 2.24
CA GLN A 250 20.44 9.55 2.38
C GLN A 250 19.76 10.43 1.31
N THR A 251 18.50 10.16 1.03
CA THR A 251 17.69 10.86 0.02
C THR A 251 16.49 11.55 0.67
N LYS A 252 15.97 12.61 0.04
CA LYS A 252 14.86 13.43 0.56
C LYS A 252 13.64 13.40 -0.35
N THR A 253 13.84 13.04 -1.62
CA THR A 253 12.78 13.06 -2.64
C THR A 253 12.70 11.73 -3.39
N PRO A 254 11.53 11.38 -3.95
CA PRO A 254 11.37 10.20 -4.79
C PRO A 254 12.38 10.14 -5.94
N GLU A 255 12.65 11.28 -6.59
CA GLU A 255 13.61 11.37 -7.68
C GLU A 255 15.04 11.07 -7.22
N GLN A 256 15.48 11.63 -6.08
CA GLN A 256 16.80 11.34 -5.50
C GLN A 256 16.92 9.87 -5.11
N PHE A 257 15.85 9.28 -4.54
CA PHE A 257 15.80 7.86 -4.22
C PHE A 257 15.99 7.02 -5.48
N ALA A 258 15.26 7.33 -6.56
CA ALA A 258 15.39 6.64 -7.83
C ALA A 258 16.80 6.79 -8.42
N ASP A 259 17.42 7.98 -8.41
CA ASP A 259 18.79 8.20 -8.89
C ASP A 259 19.80 7.34 -8.14
N LYS A 260 19.68 7.30 -6.81
CA LYS A 260 20.55 6.51 -5.97
C LYS A 260 20.44 5.02 -6.26
N VAL A 261 19.21 4.53 -6.43
CA VAL A 261 18.91 3.13 -6.75
C VAL A 261 19.49 2.72 -8.10
N ILE A 262 19.28 3.53 -9.14
CA ILE A 262 19.69 3.21 -10.51
C ILE A 262 21.21 3.28 -10.64
N SER A 263 21.90 4.11 -9.86
CA SER A 263 23.36 4.16 -9.86
C SER A 263 24.02 2.81 -9.56
N GLY A 264 23.29 1.90 -8.89
CA GLY A 264 23.71 0.53 -8.61
C GLY A 264 23.73 -0.41 -9.82
N LYS A 265 23.20 0.00 -10.99
CA LYS A 265 23.20 -0.74 -12.27
C LYS A 265 22.64 -2.17 -12.17
N ALA A 266 21.67 -2.43 -11.30
CA ALA A 266 21.03 -3.72 -11.26
C ALA A 266 20.25 -3.97 -12.57
N GLN A 267 20.19 -5.24 -12.98
CA GLN A 267 19.44 -5.64 -14.17
C GLN A 267 17.96 -5.76 -13.86
N LEU A 268 17.12 -5.50 -14.88
CA LEU A 268 15.69 -5.76 -14.75
C LEU A 268 15.41 -7.26 -14.59
N PRO A 269 14.44 -7.64 -13.76
CA PRO A 269 14.03 -9.03 -13.68
C PRO A 269 13.46 -9.48 -15.03
N LEU A 270 13.77 -10.71 -15.42
CA LEU A 270 13.18 -11.32 -16.61
C LEU A 270 11.73 -11.72 -16.29
N ILE A 271 10.80 -11.33 -17.18
CA ILE A 271 9.43 -11.80 -17.15
C ILE A 271 9.29 -12.90 -18.19
N GLU A 272 9.06 -14.11 -17.70
CA GLU A 272 8.83 -15.27 -18.53
C GLU A 272 7.32 -15.54 -18.66
N GLY A 273 6.89 -15.97 -19.86
CA GLY A 273 5.50 -16.30 -20.15
C GLY A 273 4.58 -15.09 -20.35
N ASP A 274 3.28 -15.27 -20.12
CA ASP A 274 2.31 -14.21 -20.29
C ASP A 274 2.36 -13.21 -19.12
N PRO A 275 2.61 -11.92 -19.37
CA PRO A 275 2.63 -10.88 -18.34
C PRO A 275 1.39 -10.85 -17.43
N ILE A 276 0.23 -11.33 -17.88
CA ILE A 276 -1.01 -11.39 -17.09
C ILE A 276 -0.89 -12.29 -15.84
N THR A 277 0.11 -13.17 -15.79
CA THR A 277 0.34 -14.08 -14.65
C THR A 277 1.27 -13.48 -13.59
N VAL A 278 1.96 -12.40 -13.90
CA VAL A 278 2.94 -11.75 -13.02
C VAL A 278 2.38 -11.34 -11.66
N PRO A 279 1.15 -10.82 -11.53
CA PRO A 279 0.60 -10.43 -10.24
C PRO A 279 0.52 -11.57 -9.22
N TYR A 280 0.36 -12.81 -9.64
CA TYR A 280 0.41 -13.97 -8.72
C TYR A 280 1.79 -14.14 -8.07
N ALA A 281 2.85 -14.04 -8.88
CA ALA A 281 4.21 -14.14 -8.38
C ALA A 281 4.55 -12.98 -7.42
N TRP A 282 4.08 -11.77 -7.72
CA TRP A 282 4.25 -10.61 -6.85
C TRP A 282 3.51 -10.78 -5.53
N ALA A 283 2.25 -11.24 -5.56
CA ALA A 283 1.48 -11.52 -4.36
C ALA A 283 2.14 -12.58 -3.47
N ASN A 284 2.60 -13.68 -4.06
CA ASN A 284 3.31 -14.74 -3.33
C ASN A 284 4.60 -14.23 -2.67
N HIS A 285 5.35 -13.38 -3.39
CA HIS A 285 6.54 -12.75 -2.80
C HIS A 285 6.15 -11.81 -1.63
N SER A 286 5.09 -11.03 -1.78
CA SER A 286 4.62 -10.12 -0.73
C SER A 286 4.09 -10.86 0.50
N LEU A 287 3.50 -12.05 0.35
CA LEU A 287 3.18 -12.93 1.47
C LEU A 287 4.43 -13.40 2.22
N PHE A 288 5.49 -13.77 1.47
CA PHE A 288 6.76 -14.10 2.09
C PHE A 288 7.32 -12.92 2.90
N VAL A 289 7.26 -11.70 2.33
CA VAL A 289 7.71 -10.48 3.03
C VAL A 289 6.80 -10.12 4.21
N ALA A 290 5.50 -10.38 4.12
CA ALA A 290 4.56 -10.14 5.21
C ALA A 290 4.92 -10.98 6.46
N LYS A 291 5.38 -12.21 6.31
CA LYS A 291 5.87 -13.01 7.43
C LYS A 291 7.02 -12.33 8.19
N GLU A 292 7.94 -11.69 7.46
CA GLU A 292 9.02 -10.93 8.07
C GLU A 292 8.50 -9.61 8.71
N ALA A 293 7.47 -8.98 8.11
CA ALA A 293 6.84 -7.79 8.68
C ALA A 293 6.11 -8.08 10.01
N PHE A 294 5.56 -9.28 10.16
CA PHE A 294 4.89 -9.75 11.39
C PHE A 294 5.81 -10.53 12.34
N LYS A 295 7.09 -10.66 12.02
CA LYS A 295 8.02 -11.41 12.85
C LYS A 295 8.16 -10.78 14.24
N ASP A 296 7.98 -11.58 15.28
CA ASP A 296 8.04 -11.16 16.67
C ASP A 296 7.05 -10.03 17.04
N VAL A 297 6.04 -9.82 16.22
CA VAL A 297 4.92 -8.91 16.49
C VAL A 297 3.83 -9.68 17.21
N ILE A 298 3.30 -9.12 18.28
CA ILE A 298 2.30 -9.78 19.13
C ILE A 298 1.06 -8.87 19.22
N PRO A 299 -0.15 -9.38 18.93
CA PRO A 299 -1.37 -8.62 19.21
C PRO A 299 -1.60 -8.59 20.72
N GLY A 300 -1.74 -7.40 21.26
CA GLY A 300 -2.01 -7.17 22.66
C GLY A 300 -3.51 -7.10 22.99
N LYS A 301 -3.86 -6.22 23.90
CA LYS A 301 -5.23 -6.11 24.40
C LYS A 301 -6.23 -5.75 23.30
N LEU A 302 -7.27 -6.55 23.17
CA LEU A 302 -8.47 -6.25 22.39
C LEU A 302 -9.28 -5.14 23.04
N THR A 303 -9.67 -4.14 22.26
CA THR A 303 -10.49 -3.02 22.71
C THR A 303 -11.64 -2.81 21.74
N PRO A 304 -12.91 -2.88 22.19
CA PRO A 304 -14.05 -2.56 21.35
C PRO A 304 -14.09 -1.06 21.03
N GLN A 305 -14.46 -0.74 19.82
CA GLN A 305 -14.62 0.61 19.29
C GLN A 305 -16.01 0.74 18.64
N THR A 306 -16.48 1.97 18.46
CA THR A 306 -17.74 2.24 17.74
C THR A 306 -17.45 3.16 16.57
N SER A 307 -17.84 2.74 15.36
CA SER A 307 -17.72 3.55 14.16
C SER A 307 -18.68 4.75 14.18
N LYS A 308 -18.46 5.73 13.29
CA LYS A 308 -19.38 6.86 13.11
C LYS A 308 -20.81 6.43 12.72
N LYS A 309 -20.93 5.21 12.16
CA LYS A 309 -22.22 4.60 11.79
C LYS A 309 -22.86 3.78 12.92
N GLY A 310 -22.23 3.74 14.11
CA GLY A 310 -22.72 2.97 15.26
C GLY A 310 -22.35 1.48 15.23
N GLU A 311 -21.51 1.03 14.28
CA GLU A 311 -21.09 -0.36 14.19
C GLU A 311 -19.92 -0.62 15.16
N THR A 312 -19.99 -1.75 15.87
CA THR A 312 -18.88 -2.19 16.73
C THR A 312 -17.77 -2.80 15.87
N TYR A 313 -16.53 -2.42 16.13
CA TYR A 313 -15.33 -3.05 15.62
C TYR A 313 -14.28 -3.15 16.71
N TYR A 314 -13.20 -3.90 16.45
CA TYR A 314 -12.21 -4.19 17.48
C TYR A 314 -10.83 -3.72 17.03
N THR A 315 -10.07 -3.17 17.99
CA THR A 315 -8.67 -2.79 17.81
C THR A 315 -7.78 -3.55 18.78
N PHE A 316 -6.52 -3.73 18.40
CA PHE A 316 -5.51 -4.42 19.20
C PHE A 316 -4.29 -3.52 19.35
N ALA A 317 -3.84 -3.30 20.56
CA ALA A 317 -2.54 -2.68 20.78
C ALA A 317 -1.46 -3.68 20.37
N LEU A 318 -0.51 -3.28 19.52
CA LEU A 318 0.59 -4.15 19.10
C LEU A 318 1.79 -3.99 20.01
N GLU A 319 2.40 -5.12 20.37
CA GLU A 319 3.74 -5.19 20.88
C GLU A 319 4.69 -5.55 19.73
N VAL A 320 5.70 -4.70 19.53
CA VAL A 320 6.73 -4.91 18.51
C VAL A 320 8.12 -4.90 19.15
N PRO A 321 9.10 -5.61 18.56
CA PRO A 321 10.49 -5.58 19.06
C PRO A 321 11.05 -4.16 19.14
N ALA A 322 11.89 -3.89 20.14
CA ALA A 322 12.49 -2.56 20.32
C ALA A 322 13.31 -2.10 19.09
N ASN A 323 13.87 -3.02 18.32
CA ASN A 323 14.64 -2.72 17.11
C ASN A 323 13.78 -2.74 15.84
N TYR A 324 12.44 -2.84 15.93
CA TYR A 324 11.54 -2.99 14.79
C TYR A 324 11.73 -1.97 13.66
N PRO A 325 12.04 -0.68 13.93
CA PRO A 325 12.33 0.28 12.86
C PRO A 325 13.49 -0.10 11.94
N VAL A 326 14.46 -0.88 12.43
CA VAL A 326 15.63 -1.28 11.65
C VAL A 326 15.28 -2.30 10.56
N PRO A 327 14.72 -3.49 10.87
CA PRO A 327 14.34 -4.44 9.83
C PRO A 327 13.20 -3.91 8.96
N SER A 328 12.17 -3.25 9.52
CA SER A 328 11.04 -2.76 8.72
C SER A 328 11.44 -1.71 7.69
N SER A 329 12.35 -0.81 8.02
CA SER A 329 12.87 0.18 7.04
C SER A 329 13.75 -0.45 5.97
N GLU A 330 14.49 -1.51 6.28
CA GLU A 330 15.26 -2.25 5.29
C GLU A 330 14.34 -2.99 4.32
N ILE A 331 13.32 -3.66 4.84
CA ILE A 331 12.29 -4.33 4.03
C ILE A 331 11.60 -3.30 3.13
N ALA A 332 11.14 -2.17 3.67
CA ALA A 332 10.49 -1.12 2.88
C ALA A 332 11.39 -0.62 1.75
N LYS A 333 12.67 -0.34 2.03
CA LYS A 333 13.64 0.05 1.01
C LYS A 333 13.73 -0.99 -0.11
N GLN A 334 13.84 -2.27 0.23
CA GLN A 334 13.95 -3.35 -0.74
C GLN A 334 12.66 -3.50 -1.57
N GLN A 335 11.48 -3.33 -0.96
CA GLN A 335 10.22 -3.44 -1.66
C GLN A 335 9.96 -2.24 -2.59
N LEU A 336 10.34 -1.03 -2.20
CA LEU A 336 10.28 0.15 -3.07
C LEU A 336 11.17 -0.01 -4.31
N ILE A 337 12.40 -0.51 -4.12
CA ILE A 337 13.32 -0.80 -5.22
C ILE A 337 12.73 -1.88 -6.13
N ARG A 338 12.30 -2.99 -5.55
CA ARG A 338 11.70 -4.11 -6.28
C ARG A 338 10.47 -3.67 -7.07
N GLY A 339 9.57 -2.89 -6.46
CA GLY A 339 8.36 -2.36 -7.13
C GLY A 339 8.70 -1.57 -8.38
N GLY A 340 9.70 -0.68 -8.31
CA GLY A 340 10.14 0.12 -9.47
C GLY A 340 10.76 -0.72 -10.60
N TYR A 341 11.63 -1.67 -10.25
CA TYR A 341 12.22 -2.60 -11.22
C TYR A 341 11.18 -3.52 -11.85
N ASN A 342 10.29 -4.07 -11.05
CA ASN A 342 9.21 -4.93 -11.50
C ASN A 342 8.22 -4.20 -12.41
N LEU A 343 7.86 -2.96 -12.09
CA LEU A 343 7.02 -2.13 -12.93
C LEU A 343 7.68 -1.89 -14.30
N ALA A 344 8.96 -1.54 -14.31
CA ALA A 344 9.70 -1.33 -15.56
C ALA A 344 9.79 -2.62 -16.40
N ALA A 345 10.12 -3.74 -15.76
CA ALA A 345 10.20 -5.04 -16.44
C ALA A 345 8.87 -5.47 -17.04
N LEU A 346 7.77 -5.30 -16.28
CA LEU A 346 6.43 -5.62 -16.75
C LEU A 346 6.03 -4.76 -17.96
N LEU A 347 6.29 -3.47 -17.92
CA LEU A 347 5.99 -2.57 -19.04
C LEU A 347 6.82 -2.88 -20.27
N GLN A 348 8.08 -3.31 -20.12
CA GLN A 348 8.88 -3.81 -21.24
C GLN A 348 8.35 -5.13 -21.80
N ALA A 349 7.84 -6.02 -20.95
CA ALA A 349 7.23 -7.28 -21.41
C ALA A 349 5.90 -7.05 -22.12
N ILE A 350 5.12 -6.03 -21.73
CA ILE A 350 3.88 -5.63 -22.42
C ILE A 350 4.21 -4.96 -23.78
N TYR A 351 5.27 -4.17 -23.85
CA TYR A 351 5.71 -3.42 -25.01
C TYR A 351 7.16 -3.78 -25.41
N PRO A 352 7.42 -5.01 -25.84
CA PRO A 352 8.76 -5.48 -26.13
C PRO A 352 9.40 -4.69 -27.29
N GLU A 353 10.75 -4.60 -27.29
CA GLU A 353 11.48 -4.06 -28.44
C GLU A 353 11.11 -4.84 -29.71
N LYS A 354 11.06 -4.14 -30.83
CA LYS A 354 10.90 -4.82 -32.13
C LYS A 354 12.24 -5.51 -32.45
N GLY A 355 12.20 -6.82 -32.59
CA GLY A 355 13.32 -7.60 -33.05
C GLY A 355 13.76 -7.21 -34.46
#